data_af5bae41579fe97e1e8c9dcf920c5349
#
_entry.id   af5bae41579fe97e1e8c9dcf920c5349
#
_cell.length_a   1.000
_cell.length_b   1.000
_cell.length_c   1.000
_cell.angle_alpha   90.00
_cell.angle_beta   90.00
_cell.angle_gamma   90.00
#
_symmetry.space_group_name_H-M   'P 1'
#
loop_
_entity.id
_entity.type
_entity.pdbx_description
1 polymer ?
#
loop_
_entity_poly.entity_id
_entity_poly.type
_entity_poly.pdbx_seq_one_letter_code
_entity_poly.pdbx_strand_id
1 'polypeptide(L)'
;MRFVVTDVTDARVDIDNETYGKIDRGFCVLIGIRIGDDMATADRLVDKMLKMRVFADDNGKTNLSLDQVGGGLLLVSQFTLYADVRHGNRPSFPGACEPVKAEELYAYIVERCRK
;
A
#
# COMPACT_ATOMS: atom_id res chain seq x y z
N MET A 1 -3.60 6.04 -8.88
CA MET A 1 -3.26 5.40 -7.59
C MET A 1 -2.39 4.18 -7.84
N ARG A 2 -1.40 3.99 -7.00
CA ARG A 2 -0.50 2.83 -7.07
C ARG A 2 -0.35 2.20 -5.71
N PHE A 3 -0.46 0.89 -5.66
CA PHE A 3 -0.09 0.10 -4.51
C PHE A 3 1.13 -0.74 -4.86
N VAL A 4 2.21 -0.57 -4.12
CA VAL A 4 3.35 -1.46 -4.21
C VAL A 4 3.24 -2.44 -3.05
N VAL A 5 2.92 -3.68 -3.36
CA VAL A 5 2.60 -4.73 -2.39
C VAL A 5 3.78 -5.67 -2.24
N THR A 6 4.29 -5.78 -1.04
CA THR A 6 5.38 -6.70 -0.71
C THR A 6 4.90 -7.74 0.28
N ASP A 7 5.07 -9.02 -0.07
CA ASP A 7 4.83 -10.15 0.84
C ASP A 7 5.99 -10.18 1.86
N VAL A 8 5.65 -10.12 3.13
CA VAL A 8 6.64 -10.06 4.21
C VAL A 8 6.34 -11.08 5.30
N THR A 9 7.39 -11.53 5.99
CA THR A 9 7.26 -12.34 7.21
C THR A 9 7.02 -11.46 8.44
N ASP A 10 7.53 -10.23 8.40
CA ASP A 10 7.25 -9.18 9.37
C ASP A 10 7.63 -7.83 8.74
N ALA A 11 7.05 -6.77 9.25
CA ALA A 11 7.36 -5.41 8.84
C ALA A 11 7.00 -4.43 9.94
N ARG A 12 7.70 -3.29 9.98
CA ARG A 12 7.39 -2.23 10.92
C ARG A 12 7.75 -0.87 10.33
N VAL A 13 7.10 0.17 10.84
CA VAL A 13 7.41 1.57 10.55
C VAL A 13 7.90 2.23 11.83
N ASP A 14 9.12 2.70 11.82
CA ASP A 14 9.72 3.45 12.93
C ASP A 14 9.84 4.93 12.50
N ILE A 15 9.47 5.83 13.42
CA ILE A 15 9.64 7.27 13.25
C ILE A 15 10.28 7.78 14.54
N ASP A 16 11.43 8.45 14.41
CA ASP A 16 12.21 8.96 15.55
C ASP A 16 12.49 7.89 16.61
N ASN A 17 12.88 6.69 16.16
CA ASN A 17 13.18 5.52 16.98
C ASN A 17 11.96 4.91 17.71
N GLU A 18 10.75 5.32 17.36
CA GLU A 18 9.52 4.73 17.88
C GLU A 18 8.78 3.95 16.80
N THR A 19 8.23 2.80 17.16
CA THR A 19 7.45 1.97 16.24
C THR A 19 6.01 2.45 16.19
N TYR A 20 5.57 2.92 15.01
CA TYR A 20 4.22 3.42 14.78
C TYR A 20 3.29 2.36 14.18
N GLY A 21 3.85 1.35 13.54
CA GLY A 21 3.06 0.24 13.01
C GLY A 21 3.93 -0.99 12.88
N LYS A 22 3.34 -2.15 13.12
CA LYS A 22 4.03 -3.43 13.03
C LYS A 22 3.06 -4.53 12.64
N ILE A 23 3.52 -5.44 11.78
CA ILE A 23 2.79 -6.66 11.43
C ILE A 23 3.75 -7.84 11.44
N ASP A 24 3.20 -9.04 11.62
CA ASP A 24 3.88 -10.29 11.34
C ASP A 24 3.70 -10.62 9.84
N ARG A 25 3.44 -11.86 9.46
CA ARG A 25 3.23 -12.22 8.06
C ARG A 25 2.10 -11.43 7.42
N GLY A 26 2.30 -10.97 6.20
CA GLY A 26 1.28 -10.24 5.47
C GLY A 26 1.86 -9.37 4.36
N PHE A 27 1.23 -8.23 4.11
CA PHE A 27 1.68 -7.26 3.12
C PHE A 27 2.19 -5.99 3.76
N CYS A 28 3.35 -5.53 3.33
CA CYS A 28 3.76 -4.14 3.46
C CYS A 28 3.38 -3.43 2.15
N VAL A 29 2.54 -2.42 2.23
CA VAL A 29 1.96 -1.76 1.06
C VAL A 29 2.34 -0.28 1.05
N LEU A 30 3.05 0.14 0.02
CA LEU A 30 3.29 1.55 -0.25
C LEU A 30 2.16 2.07 -1.13
N ILE A 31 1.53 3.16 -0.72
CA ILE A 31 0.35 3.73 -1.38
C ILE A 31 0.70 5.09 -1.96
N GLY A 32 0.66 5.21 -3.28
CA GLY A 32 0.79 6.47 -4.00
C GLY A 32 -0.57 6.91 -4.51
N ILE A 33 -0.94 8.17 -4.27
CA ILE A 33 -2.20 8.75 -4.70
C ILE A 33 -1.92 9.79 -5.76
N ARG A 34 -2.59 9.65 -6.90
CA ARG A 34 -2.42 10.51 -8.07
C ARG A 34 -3.49 11.58 -8.11
N ILE A 35 -3.20 12.70 -8.77
CA ILE A 35 -4.20 13.72 -9.11
C ILE A 35 -5.36 13.05 -9.85
N GLY A 36 -6.59 13.29 -9.42
CA GLY A 36 -7.79 12.73 -10.01
C GLY A 36 -8.26 11.41 -9.42
N ASP A 37 -7.50 10.82 -8.50
CA ASP A 37 -7.94 9.61 -7.81
C ASP A 37 -9.11 9.90 -6.87
N ASP A 38 -10.00 8.92 -6.75
CA ASP A 38 -11.21 9.02 -5.94
C ASP A 38 -11.44 7.74 -5.12
N MET A 39 -12.53 7.72 -4.36
CA MET A 39 -12.89 6.57 -3.53
C MET A 39 -13.16 5.31 -4.35
N ALA A 40 -13.72 5.45 -5.55
CA ALA A 40 -13.98 4.30 -6.43
C ALA A 40 -12.67 3.63 -6.88
N THR A 41 -11.65 4.43 -7.18
CA THR A 41 -10.31 3.92 -7.50
C THR A 41 -9.73 3.17 -6.30
N ALA A 42 -9.83 3.75 -5.11
CA ALA A 42 -9.36 3.12 -3.88
C ALA A 42 -10.07 1.79 -3.63
N ASP A 43 -11.37 1.75 -3.77
CA ASP A 43 -12.17 0.53 -3.59
C ASP A 43 -11.71 -0.60 -4.50
N ARG A 44 -11.48 -0.30 -5.78
CA ARG A 44 -11.03 -1.29 -6.76
C ARG A 44 -9.66 -1.88 -6.39
N LEU A 45 -8.73 -1.02 -5.99
CA LEU A 45 -7.38 -1.46 -5.62
C LEU A 45 -7.38 -2.25 -4.31
N VAL A 46 -8.14 -1.82 -3.32
CA VAL A 46 -8.26 -2.54 -2.06
C VAL A 46 -8.87 -3.93 -2.28
N ASP A 47 -9.98 -4.00 -3.03
CA ASP A 47 -10.63 -5.27 -3.31
C ASP A 47 -9.70 -6.22 -4.07
N LYS A 48 -8.96 -5.71 -5.04
CA LYS A 48 -7.99 -6.51 -5.79
C LYS A 48 -6.87 -7.02 -4.89
N MET A 49 -6.30 -6.16 -4.07
CA MET A 49 -5.22 -6.51 -3.14
C MET A 49 -5.64 -7.61 -2.17
N LEU A 50 -6.83 -7.47 -1.58
CA LEU A 50 -7.33 -8.43 -0.59
C LEU A 50 -7.63 -9.80 -1.20
N LYS A 51 -7.88 -9.87 -2.52
CA LYS A 51 -8.21 -11.11 -3.23
C LYS A 51 -7.01 -11.74 -3.95
N MET A 52 -5.89 -11.04 -4.05
CA MET A 52 -4.70 -11.60 -4.70
C MET A 52 -4.22 -12.86 -3.97
N ARG A 53 -3.91 -13.89 -4.73
CA ARG A 53 -3.50 -15.21 -4.23
C ARG A 53 -2.00 -15.38 -4.42
N VAL A 54 -1.22 -14.62 -3.66
CA VAL A 54 0.23 -14.52 -3.82
C VAL A 54 1.04 -15.23 -2.73
N PHE A 55 0.39 -15.72 -1.68
CA PHE A 55 1.07 -16.49 -0.65
C PHE A 55 1.19 -17.95 -1.04
N ALA A 56 2.32 -18.55 -0.72
CA ALA A 56 2.57 -19.95 -1.04
C ALA A 56 1.66 -20.89 -0.26
N ASP A 57 1.13 -21.91 -0.94
CA ASP A 57 0.40 -23.00 -0.32
C ASP A 57 1.36 -24.13 0.12
N ASP A 58 0.82 -25.23 0.65
CA ASP A 58 1.61 -26.36 1.12
C ASP A 58 2.43 -27.03 0.02
N ASN A 59 2.07 -26.81 -1.25
CA ASN A 59 2.78 -27.32 -2.42
C ASN A 59 3.81 -26.32 -2.97
N GLY A 60 4.01 -25.18 -2.29
CA GLY A 60 4.93 -24.13 -2.72
C GLY A 60 4.41 -23.29 -3.88
N LYS A 61 3.14 -23.42 -4.27
CA LYS A 61 2.53 -22.64 -5.36
C LYS A 61 1.92 -21.36 -4.81
N THR A 62 2.01 -20.29 -5.57
CA THR A 62 1.36 -19.02 -5.31
C THR A 62 -0.14 -19.17 -5.43
N ASN A 63 -0.85 -19.32 -4.33
CA ASN A 63 -2.25 -19.73 -4.31
C ASN A 63 -3.13 -19.11 -3.23
N LEU A 64 -2.57 -18.69 -2.09
CA LEU A 64 -3.35 -18.25 -0.95
C LEU A 64 -3.48 -16.73 -0.90
N SER A 65 -4.66 -16.24 -0.51
CA SER A 65 -4.91 -14.82 -0.28
C SER A 65 -4.47 -14.40 1.13
N LEU A 66 -4.43 -13.09 1.37
CA LEU A 66 -4.10 -12.52 2.67
C LEU A 66 -4.99 -13.08 3.79
N ASP A 67 -6.29 -13.16 3.54
CA ASP A 67 -7.27 -13.65 4.52
C ASP A 67 -7.03 -15.13 4.85
N GLN A 68 -6.71 -15.93 3.84
CA GLN A 68 -6.47 -17.37 4.02
C GLN A 68 -5.23 -17.67 4.88
N VAL A 69 -4.24 -16.81 4.87
CA VAL A 69 -3.03 -16.97 5.71
C VAL A 69 -3.12 -16.21 7.03
N GLY A 70 -4.24 -15.52 7.29
CA GLY A 70 -4.39 -14.72 8.50
C GLY A 70 -3.42 -13.55 8.55
N GLY A 71 -3.06 -13.00 7.40
CA GLY A 71 -2.04 -11.97 7.28
C GLY A 71 -2.49 -10.58 7.73
N GLY A 72 -1.52 -9.77 8.12
CA GLY A 72 -1.72 -8.37 8.45
C GLY A 72 -1.41 -7.43 7.28
N LEU A 73 -1.80 -6.19 7.44
CA LEU A 73 -1.51 -5.12 6.49
C LEU A 73 -0.77 -3.98 7.18
N LEU A 74 0.37 -3.61 6.64
CA LEU A 74 1.07 -2.39 7.03
C LEU A 74 0.99 -1.43 5.85
N LEU A 75 0.21 -0.36 6.00
CA LEU A 75 -0.05 0.61 4.95
C LEU A 75 0.79 1.86 5.16
N VAL A 76 1.52 2.26 4.14
CA VAL A 76 2.40 3.44 4.20
C VAL A 76 2.09 4.35 3.03
N SER A 77 1.72 5.59 3.31
CA SER A 77 1.53 6.59 2.26
C SER A 77 2.89 7.01 1.70
N GLN A 78 3.04 6.97 0.38
CA GLN A 78 4.33 7.23 -0.28
C GLN A 78 4.11 7.98 -1.59
N PHE A 79 4.14 9.31 -1.53
CA PHE A 79 3.93 10.16 -2.71
C PHE A 79 5.06 10.01 -3.76
N THR A 80 6.24 9.60 -3.34
CA THR A 80 7.40 9.40 -4.22
C THR A 80 7.19 8.28 -5.25
N LEU A 81 6.13 7.49 -5.13
CA LEU A 81 5.75 6.53 -6.18
C LEU A 81 5.37 7.22 -7.49
N TYR A 82 5.09 8.53 -7.46
CA TYR A 82 4.83 9.36 -8.63
C TYR A 82 5.99 10.31 -8.94
N ALA A 83 7.21 9.96 -8.53
CA ALA A 83 8.39 10.72 -8.86
C ALA A 83 8.65 10.70 -10.38
N ASP A 84 8.94 11.86 -10.93
CA ASP A 84 9.35 12.02 -12.32
C ASP A 84 10.81 12.47 -12.36
N VAL A 85 11.66 11.67 -12.97
CA VAL A 85 13.11 11.94 -13.08
C VAL A 85 13.55 12.07 -14.53
N ARG A 86 12.61 12.27 -15.47
CA ARG A 86 12.92 12.36 -16.89
C ARG A 86 13.64 13.67 -17.27
N HIS A 87 13.51 14.71 -16.46
CA HIS A 87 14.03 16.05 -16.72
C HIS A 87 15.07 16.44 -15.66
N GLY A 88 16.27 15.86 -15.75
CA GLY A 88 17.36 16.13 -14.83
C GLY A 88 17.44 15.12 -13.69
N ASN A 89 18.27 15.42 -12.69
CA ASN A 89 18.61 14.49 -11.61
C ASN A 89 17.78 14.70 -10.35
N ARG A 90 16.98 15.77 -10.31
CA ARG A 90 16.07 16.01 -9.19
C ARG A 90 14.70 15.43 -9.53
N PRO A 91 14.14 14.58 -8.66
CA PRO A 91 12.78 14.10 -8.89
C PRO A 91 11.76 15.23 -8.73
N SER A 92 10.73 15.21 -9.55
CA SER A 92 9.56 16.07 -9.44
C SER A 92 8.30 15.20 -9.31
N PHE A 93 7.21 15.80 -8.84
CA PHE A 93 6.01 15.03 -8.49
C PHE A 93 4.74 15.65 -9.11
N PRO A 94 4.73 15.92 -10.44
CA PRO A 94 3.58 16.58 -11.06
C PRO A 94 2.32 15.73 -11.05
N GLY A 95 2.46 14.40 -10.95
CA GLY A 95 1.32 13.48 -10.91
C GLY A 95 0.80 13.17 -9.51
N ALA A 96 1.54 13.57 -8.47
CA ALA A 96 1.13 13.29 -7.10
C ALA A 96 -0.04 14.19 -6.67
N CYS A 97 -0.98 13.61 -5.93
CA CYS A 97 -2.10 14.35 -5.36
C CYS A 97 -1.61 15.34 -4.30
N GLU A 98 -2.35 16.44 -4.12
CA GLU A 98 -2.04 17.39 -3.04
C GLU A 98 -2.14 16.71 -1.66
N PRO A 99 -1.37 17.18 -0.66
CA PRO A 99 -1.28 16.48 0.63
C PRO A 99 -2.61 16.31 1.38
N VAL A 100 -3.47 17.31 1.38
CA VAL A 100 -4.75 17.24 2.12
C VAL A 100 -5.67 16.18 1.55
N LYS A 101 -5.85 16.17 0.23
CA LYS A 101 -6.70 15.18 -0.45
C LYS A 101 -6.08 13.78 -0.38
N ALA A 102 -4.76 13.69 -0.49
CA ALA A 102 -4.06 12.42 -0.37
C ALA A 102 -4.24 11.82 1.03
N GLU A 103 -4.17 12.63 2.06
CA GLU A 103 -4.41 12.20 3.43
C GLU A 103 -5.84 11.69 3.64
N GLU A 104 -6.83 12.37 3.07
CA GLU A 104 -8.23 11.93 3.14
C GLU A 104 -8.44 10.57 2.47
N LEU A 105 -7.88 10.37 1.28
CA LEU A 105 -7.96 9.10 0.57
C LEU A 105 -7.18 8.00 1.29
N TYR A 106 -6.02 8.31 1.83
CA TYR A 106 -5.25 7.36 2.62
C TYR A 106 -6.03 6.89 3.85
N ALA A 107 -6.63 7.83 4.59
CA ALA A 107 -7.46 7.49 5.75
C ALA A 107 -8.66 6.62 5.36
N TYR A 108 -9.28 6.90 4.22
CA TYR A 108 -10.36 6.07 3.68
C TYR A 108 -9.89 4.64 3.38
N ILE A 109 -8.71 4.48 2.76
CA ILE A 109 -8.12 3.18 2.45
C ILE A 109 -7.86 2.38 3.73
N VAL A 110 -7.29 3.02 4.75
CA VAL A 110 -7.03 2.38 6.04
C VAL A 110 -8.33 1.87 6.67
N GLU A 111 -9.37 2.70 6.68
CA GLU A 111 -10.67 2.34 7.24
C GLU A 111 -11.32 1.19 6.46
N ARG A 112 -11.22 1.22 5.13
CA ARG A 112 -11.73 0.17 4.25
C ARG A 112 -11.07 -1.18 4.52
N CYS A 113 -9.75 -1.17 4.78
CA CYS A 113 -8.98 -2.39 5.04
C CYS A 113 -9.29 -2.99 6.42
N ARG A 114 -9.82 -2.23 7.36
CA ARG A 114 -10.18 -2.72 8.70
C ARG A 114 -11.46 -3.54 8.73
N LYS A 115 -12.20 -3.51 7.66
CA LYS A 115 -13.47 -4.28 7.55
C LYS A 115 -13.27 -5.60 6.75
#